data_d9152fae9ed8a737a6766176d1e243dd
#
_entry.id   d9152fae9ed8a737a6766176d1e243dd
#
_cell.length_a   1.000
_cell.length_b   1.000
_cell.length_c   1.000
_cell.angle_alpha   90.00
_cell.angle_beta   90.00
_cell.angle_gamma   90.00
#
_symmetry.space_group_name_H-M   'P 1'
#
loop_
_entity.id
_entity.type
_entity.pdbx_description
1 polymer ?
#
loop_
_entity_poly.entity_id
_entity_poly.type
_entity_poly.pdbx_seq_one_letter_code
_entity_poly.pdbx_strand_id
1 'polypeptide(L)'
;MISRRRFATGACAVLVGAGLAGQRGRARAAGGFADALASDIAKIEVEIGGRLGVAVLDTLTDARFGQRADERFPMCSTFKLVAAAAILARVDAGEERLDRRIRFEAGEVVVNSPTTKDRVGGEGMTLAELCEAAMTVSDNTAGNLLLATQGGPTGLTAYARSLGDAVTRLDRIEPELNEARPGDRRDTTTPAAMLANLRALALENALSAASRAQLERWLVGNKTGDTRLRAGLPAGWRVGDKTGSGERGTTNDVGVFWPPDRAPVIVSIYLTETTAALERRNATLAAVGRAVASALR
;
A
#
# COMPACT_ATOMS: atom_id res chain seq x y z
N MET A 1 16.65 -23.45 -75.70
CA MET A 1 16.53 -24.42 -74.60
C MET A 1 15.96 -23.71 -73.42
N ILE A 2 14.76 -24.08 -73.02
CA ILE A 2 13.96 -23.38 -72.02
C ILE A 2 13.97 -24.25 -70.72
N SER A 3 14.44 -23.70 -69.61
CA SER A 3 14.36 -24.38 -68.30
C SER A 3 13.34 -23.67 -67.42
N ARG A 4 12.27 -24.37 -67.08
CA ARG A 4 11.21 -23.93 -66.15
C ARG A 4 11.64 -24.22 -64.69
N ARG A 5 11.81 -23.21 -63.89
CA ARG A 5 11.86 -23.36 -62.42
C ARG A 5 10.51 -23.08 -61.81
N ARG A 6 9.93 -24.11 -61.21
CA ARG A 6 8.71 -24.04 -60.40
C ARG A 6 9.03 -23.42 -59.05
N PHE A 7 8.37 -22.35 -58.67
CA PHE A 7 8.35 -21.84 -57.33
C PHE A 7 7.30 -22.61 -56.52
N ALA A 8 7.76 -23.24 -55.46
CA ALA A 8 6.89 -23.84 -54.45
C ALA A 8 6.48 -22.75 -53.46
N THR A 9 5.21 -22.43 -53.44
CA THR A 9 4.57 -21.62 -52.42
C THR A 9 4.32 -22.48 -51.19
N GLY A 10 5.20 -22.38 -50.18
CA GLY A 10 4.99 -22.95 -48.84
C GLY A 10 4.08 -22.05 -48.01
N ALA A 11 2.96 -22.61 -47.57
CA ALA A 11 1.99 -21.95 -46.71
C ALA A 11 2.55 -21.79 -45.29
N CYS A 12 2.81 -20.55 -44.87
CA CYS A 12 2.96 -20.18 -43.46
C CYS A 12 1.59 -19.78 -42.90
N ALA A 13 0.84 -20.76 -42.44
CA ALA A 13 -0.37 -20.52 -41.68
C ALA A 13 -0.44 -21.51 -40.53
N VAL A 14 0.19 -21.19 -39.39
CA VAL A 14 -0.16 -21.69 -38.02
C VAL A 14 0.74 -20.98 -37.03
N LEU A 15 0.35 -19.83 -36.47
CA LEU A 15 0.88 -19.28 -35.18
C LEU A 15 0.02 -18.13 -34.61
N VAL A 16 -1.19 -17.90 -35.10
CA VAL A 16 -2.08 -16.83 -34.58
C VAL A 16 -3.10 -17.35 -33.55
N GLY A 17 -3.31 -18.67 -33.44
CA GLY A 17 -4.36 -19.25 -32.58
C GLY A 17 -4.03 -19.30 -31.07
N ALA A 18 -2.77 -19.46 -30.68
CA ALA A 18 -2.40 -19.67 -29.30
C ALA A 18 -2.43 -18.36 -28.47
N GLY A 19 -2.14 -17.21 -29.07
CA GLY A 19 -2.16 -15.91 -28.40
C GLY A 19 -3.58 -15.44 -28.02
N LEU A 20 -4.57 -15.68 -28.87
CA LEU A 20 -5.96 -15.26 -28.66
C LEU A 20 -6.69 -16.11 -27.60
N ALA A 21 -6.37 -17.38 -27.48
CA ALA A 21 -6.94 -18.26 -26.45
C ALA A 21 -6.41 -17.91 -25.06
N GLY A 22 -5.12 -17.60 -24.94
CA GLY A 22 -4.51 -17.16 -23.67
C GLY A 22 -5.04 -15.81 -23.19
N GLN A 23 -5.28 -14.86 -24.09
CA GLN A 23 -5.85 -13.54 -23.73
C GLN A 23 -7.32 -13.64 -23.30
N ARG A 24 -8.12 -14.49 -23.96
CA ARG A 24 -9.53 -14.74 -23.58
C ARG A 24 -9.63 -15.45 -22.22
N GLY A 25 -8.75 -16.40 -21.94
CA GLY A 25 -8.68 -17.07 -20.64
C GLY A 25 -8.34 -16.10 -19.50
N ARG A 26 -7.35 -15.22 -19.68
CA ARG A 26 -6.99 -14.18 -18.71
C ARG A 26 -8.11 -13.15 -18.50
N ALA A 27 -8.75 -12.69 -19.56
CA ALA A 27 -9.86 -11.75 -19.45
C ALA A 27 -11.07 -12.34 -18.71
N ARG A 28 -11.38 -13.63 -18.92
CA ARG A 28 -12.46 -14.32 -18.21
C ARG A 28 -12.14 -14.55 -16.72
N ALA A 29 -10.90 -14.91 -16.40
CA ALA A 29 -10.45 -15.04 -15.00
C ALA A 29 -10.45 -13.69 -14.27
N ALA A 30 -10.04 -12.61 -14.95
CA ALA A 30 -10.06 -11.26 -14.40
C ALA A 30 -11.50 -10.76 -14.14
N GLY A 31 -12.46 -11.06 -15.04
CA GLY A 31 -13.88 -10.75 -14.82
C GLY A 31 -14.45 -11.50 -13.62
N GLY A 32 -14.20 -12.80 -13.53
CA GLY A 32 -14.67 -13.63 -12.40
C GLY A 32 -14.11 -13.19 -11.03
N PHE A 33 -12.85 -12.74 -10.99
CA PHE A 33 -12.24 -12.19 -9.79
C PHE A 33 -12.92 -10.88 -9.33
N ALA A 34 -13.12 -9.95 -10.25
CA ALA A 34 -13.76 -8.67 -9.96
C ALA A 34 -15.22 -8.84 -9.52
N ASP A 35 -15.98 -9.70 -10.21
CA ASP A 35 -17.40 -9.97 -9.90
C ASP A 35 -17.56 -10.64 -8.51
N ALA A 36 -16.69 -11.58 -8.17
CA ALA A 36 -16.69 -12.24 -6.86
C ALA A 36 -16.47 -11.22 -5.73
N LEU A 37 -15.50 -10.32 -5.90
CA LEU A 37 -15.21 -9.27 -4.90
C LEU A 37 -16.32 -8.23 -4.81
N ALA A 38 -16.93 -7.83 -5.94
CA ALA A 38 -17.91 -6.76 -5.97
C ALA A 38 -19.08 -7.00 -5.01
N SER A 39 -19.66 -8.21 -5.04
CA SER A 39 -20.78 -8.57 -4.18
C SER A 39 -20.42 -8.58 -2.69
N ASP A 40 -19.27 -9.15 -2.35
CA ASP A 40 -18.85 -9.27 -0.96
C ASP A 40 -18.45 -7.92 -0.36
N ILE A 41 -17.69 -7.11 -1.11
CA ILE A 41 -17.27 -5.79 -0.64
C ILE A 41 -18.45 -4.84 -0.49
N ALA A 42 -19.43 -4.87 -1.41
CA ALA A 42 -20.65 -4.08 -1.28
C ALA A 42 -21.45 -4.43 -0.01
N LYS A 43 -21.59 -5.72 0.32
CA LYS A 43 -22.23 -6.16 1.57
C LYS A 43 -21.47 -5.66 2.81
N ILE A 44 -20.14 -5.81 2.80
CA ILE A 44 -19.28 -5.37 3.90
C ILE A 44 -19.44 -3.85 4.12
N GLU A 45 -19.50 -3.05 3.06
CA GLU A 45 -19.72 -1.60 3.17
C GLU A 45 -21.09 -1.27 3.79
N VAL A 46 -22.16 -1.91 3.35
CA VAL A 46 -23.51 -1.74 3.90
C VAL A 46 -23.55 -2.09 5.38
N GLU A 47 -22.93 -3.19 5.77
CA GLU A 47 -22.91 -3.68 7.16
C GLU A 47 -22.16 -2.78 8.13
N ILE A 48 -21.03 -2.18 7.70
CA ILE A 48 -20.24 -1.29 8.56
C ILE A 48 -20.84 0.11 8.67
N GLY A 49 -21.50 0.56 7.63
CA GLY A 49 -21.90 1.97 7.47
C GLY A 49 -20.68 2.89 7.26
N GLY A 50 -20.87 4.01 6.61
CA GLY A 50 -19.81 4.92 6.23
C GLY A 50 -19.28 4.66 4.82
N ARG A 51 -18.04 5.04 4.53
CA ARG A 51 -17.42 4.90 3.20
C ARG A 51 -16.27 3.91 3.25
N LEU A 52 -16.35 2.86 2.43
CA LEU A 52 -15.32 1.84 2.28
C LEU A 52 -14.71 1.90 0.87
N GLY A 53 -13.46 2.36 0.78
CA GLY A 53 -12.67 2.34 -0.45
C GLY A 53 -11.73 1.14 -0.49
N VAL A 54 -11.76 0.40 -1.57
CA VAL A 54 -10.92 -0.81 -1.76
C VAL A 54 -10.31 -0.79 -3.16
N ALA A 55 -9.03 -1.10 -3.24
CA ALA A 55 -8.38 -1.46 -4.50
C ALA A 55 -7.55 -2.74 -4.29
N VAL A 56 -7.64 -3.66 -5.25
CA VAL A 56 -6.93 -4.94 -5.22
C VAL A 56 -6.28 -5.19 -6.58
N LEU A 57 -5.07 -5.72 -6.57
CA LEU A 57 -4.35 -6.18 -7.76
C LEU A 57 -3.80 -7.59 -7.51
N ASP A 58 -4.25 -8.54 -8.30
CA ASP A 58 -3.61 -9.86 -8.43
C ASP A 58 -2.47 -9.76 -9.45
N THR A 59 -1.22 -9.82 -9.01
CA THR A 59 -0.07 -9.65 -9.91
C THR A 59 0.20 -10.88 -10.79
N LEU A 60 -0.43 -12.04 -10.52
CA LEU A 60 -0.33 -13.22 -11.36
C LEU A 60 -1.11 -13.05 -12.67
N THR A 61 -2.29 -12.50 -12.59
CA THR A 61 -3.24 -12.39 -13.72
C THR A 61 -3.40 -10.98 -14.24
N ASP A 62 -2.88 -9.96 -13.51
CA ASP A 62 -3.14 -8.53 -13.64
C ASP A 62 -4.63 -8.18 -13.45
N ALA A 63 -5.41 -9.06 -12.82
CA ALA A 63 -6.80 -8.79 -12.48
C ALA A 63 -6.89 -7.71 -11.40
N ARG A 64 -7.83 -6.78 -11.59
CA ARG A 64 -8.02 -5.63 -10.71
C ARG A 64 -9.46 -5.59 -10.21
N PHE A 65 -9.60 -5.16 -8.98
CA PHE A 65 -10.89 -4.81 -8.40
C PHE A 65 -10.79 -3.41 -7.78
N GLY A 66 -11.87 -2.64 -7.88
CA GLY A 66 -11.98 -1.32 -7.28
C GLY A 66 -13.39 -1.00 -6.81
N GLN A 67 -13.54 -0.60 -5.54
CA GLN A 67 -14.74 0.02 -5.00
C GLN A 67 -14.36 1.38 -4.44
N ARG A 68 -15.01 2.46 -4.87
CA ARG A 68 -14.60 3.84 -4.55
C ARG A 68 -13.09 4.07 -4.73
N ALA A 69 -12.48 3.34 -5.68
CA ALA A 69 -11.03 3.26 -5.81
C ALA A 69 -10.38 4.60 -6.14
N ASP A 70 -11.12 5.50 -6.78
CA ASP A 70 -10.67 6.84 -7.16
C ASP A 70 -11.23 7.95 -6.26
N GLU A 71 -12.01 7.61 -5.24
CA GLU A 71 -12.45 8.57 -4.23
C GLU A 71 -11.35 8.84 -3.20
N ARG A 72 -11.33 10.08 -2.68
CA ARG A 72 -10.34 10.48 -1.67
C ARG A 72 -10.73 9.99 -0.28
N PHE A 73 -9.72 9.49 0.42
CA PHE A 73 -9.80 9.06 1.82
C PHE A 73 -8.64 9.65 2.63
N PRO A 74 -8.84 9.96 3.92
CA PRO A 74 -7.76 10.35 4.81
C PRO A 74 -6.72 9.25 4.91
N MET A 75 -5.43 9.58 4.69
CA MET A 75 -4.36 8.58 4.75
C MET A 75 -4.09 8.11 6.18
N CYS A 76 -4.18 9.03 7.14
CA CYS A 76 -3.65 8.81 8.46
C CYS A 76 -2.24 8.19 8.36
N SER A 77 -1.86 7.32 9.27
CA SER A 77 -0.51 6.76 9.31
C SER A 77 -0.09 5.89 8.11
N THR A 78 -0.95 5.66 7.10
CA THR A 78 -0.48 4.98 5.87
C THR A 78 0.53 5.82 5.08
N PHE A 79 0.59 7.15 5.30
CA PHE A 79 1.63 8.00 4.71
C PHE A 79 3.05 7.58 5.11
N LYS A 80 3.23 6.94 6.28
CA LYS A 80 4.54 6.52 6.80
C LYS A 80 5.22 5.49 5.90
N LEU A 81 4.43 4.70 5.15
CA LEU A 81 4.94 3.83 4.09
C LEU A 81 5.68 4.65 3.01
N VAL A 82 5.05 5.70 2.51
CA VAL A 82 5.62 6.57 1.47
C VAL A 82 6.80 7.36 2.03
N ALA A 83 6.72 7.81 3.29
CA ALA A 83 7.82 8.52 3.96
C ALA A 83 9.07 7.64 4.14
N ALA A 84 8.91 6.39 4.62
CA ALA A 84 10.03 5.46 4.76
C ALA A 84 10.63 5.08 3.40
N ALA A 85 9.79 4.90 2.37
CA ALA A 85 10.24 4.63 1.02
C ALA A 85 11.01 5.80 0.41
N ALA A 86 10.61 7.05 0.68
CA ALA A 86 11.34 8.24 0.24
C ALA A 86 12.76 8.33 0.86
N ILE A 87 12.91 7.93 2.14
CA ILE A 87 14.24 7.79 2.75
C ILE A 87 15.07 6.74 2.00
N LEU A 88 14.49 5.57 1.72
CA LEU A 88 15.20 4.51 1.00
C LEU A 88 15.59 4.94 -0.43
N ALA A 89 14.73 5.66 -1.13
CA ALA A 89 15.04 6.18 -2.46
C ALA A 89 16.24 7.17 -2.42
N ARG A 90 16.33 8.01 -1.40
CA ARG A 90 17.48 8.90 -1.21
C ARG A 90 18.75 8.14 -0.81
N VAL A 91 18.62 7.04 -0.08
CA VAL A 91 19.76 6.13 0.19
C VAL A 91 20.24 5.50 -1.11
N ASP A 92 19.35 5.03 -1.97
CA ASP A 92 19.67 4.47 -3.29
C ASP A 92 20.36 5.51 -4.21
N ALA A 93 19.99 6.79 -4.08
CA ALA A 93 20.62 7.90 -4.79
C ALA A 93 21.98 8.37 -4.18
N GLY A 94 22.37 7.82 -3.02
CA GLY A 94 23.58 8.27 -2.30
C GLY A 94 23.42 9.61 -1.58
N GLU A 95 22.21 10.13 -1.48
CA GLU A 95 21.89 11.42 -0.83
C GLU A 95 21.62 11.27 0.67
N GLU A 96 21.42 10.05 1.13
CA GLU A 96 21.07 9.76 2.52
C GLU A 96 21.72 8.46 2.99
N ARG A 97 21.79 8.26 4.32
CA ARG A 97 22.33 7.06 4.94
C ARG A 97 21.44 6.62 6.08
N LEU A 98 21.12 5.33 6.14
CA LEU A 98 20.28 4.76 7.17
C LEU A 98 20.88 4.84 8.58
N ASP A 99 22.19 4.92 8.70
CA ASP A 99 22.90 5.07 9.99
C ASP A 99 23.03 6.53 10.46
N ARG A 100 22.61 7.51 9.65
CA ARG A 100 22.56 8.92 10.08
C ARG A 100 21.64 9.08 11.27
N ARG A 101 22.13 9.73 12.32
CA ARG A 101 21.36 9.98 13.56
C ARG A 101 20.62 11.30 13.49
N ILE A 102 19.40 11.28 13.96
CA ILE A 102 18.53 12.43 14.18
C ILE A 102 18.39 12.61 15.68
N ARG A 103 18.78 13.78 16.18
CA ARG A 103 18.53 14.18 17.56
C ARG A 103 17.19 14.90 17.63
N PHE A 104 16.49 14.71 18.70
CA PHE A 104 15.22 15.37 18.97
C PHE A 104 15.00 15.51 20.46
N GLU A 105 14.21 16.52 20.84
CA GLU A 105 13.99 16.91 22.22
C GLU A 105 12.58 16.53 22.69
N ALA A 106 12.33 16.60 24.01
CA ALA A 106 11.05 16.26 24.61
C ALA A 106 9.86 17.05 24.03
N GLY A 107 10.09 18.30 23.64
CA GLY A 107 9.07 19.16 23.03
C GLY A 107 8.63 18.74 21.63
N GLU A 108 9.38 17.86 20.96
CA GLU A 108 9.05 17.33 19.64
C GLU A 108 8.26 16.01 19.70
N VAL A 109 8.15 15.42 20.91
CA VAL A 109 7.43 14.16 21.10
C VAL A 109 5.93 14.42 21.13
N VAL A 110 5.22 13.83 20.16
CA VAL A 110 3.76 13.92 20.06
C VAL A 110 3.08 12.64 20.56
N VAL A 111 1.76 12.69 20.70
CA VAL A 111 0.94 11.54 21.12
C VAL A 111 1.16 10.33 20.21
N ASN A 112 1.02 9.11 20.75
CA ASN A 112 1.24 7.84 20.04
C ASN A 112 2.66 7.67 19.49
N SER A 113 3.64 7.89 20.36
CA SER A 113 5.07 7.75 20.07
C SER A 113 5.73 6.70 20.99
N PRO A 114 5.38 5.41 20.85
CA PRO A 114 5.77 4.37 21.82
C PRO A 114 7.28 4.11 21.88
N THR A 115 8.02 4.37 20.80
CA THR A 115 9.46 4.14 20.71
C THR A 115 10.26 5.41 20.97
N THR A 116 9.90 6.50 20.29
CA THR A 116 10.67 7.75 20.34
C THR A 116 10.59 8.45 21.68
N LYS A 117 9.48 8.34 22.43
CA LYS A 117 9.31 8.95 23.76
C LYS A 117 10.41 8.55 24.77
N ASP A 118 10.95 7.34 24.63
CA ASP A 118 11.98 6.80 25.52
C ASP A 118 13.42 7.02 24.97
N ARG A 119 13.57 7.77 23.87
CA ARG A 119 14.83 8.01 23.16
C ARG A 119 15.15 9.50 23.00
N VAL A 120 14.49 10.34 23.81
CA VAL A 120 14.67 11.80 23.82
C VAL A 120 16.07 12.17 24.27
N GLY A 121 16.65 13.17 23.65
CA GLY A 121 17.99 13.67 23.98
C GLY A 121 19.10 12.69 23.54
N GLY A 122 20.26 12.81 24.14
CA GLY A 122 21.40 11.94 23.89
C GLY A 122 21.84 11.94 22.41
N GLU A 123 22.16 10.76 21.87
CA GLU A 123 22.58 10.62 20.47
C GLU A 123 21.43 10.57 19.47
N GLY A 124 20.16 10.57 19.95
CA GLY A 124 18.99 10.41 19.10
C GLY A 124 18.85 9.01 18.51
N MET A 125 18.13 8.90 17.39
CA MET A 125 17.88 7.65 16.68
C MET A 125 18.42 7.72 15.25
N THR A 126 18.87 6.58 14.72
CA THR A 126 19.24 6.47 13.31
C THR A 126 17.99 6.57 12.42
N LEU A 127 18.15 6.93 11.15
CA LEU A 127 17.06 6.90 10.19
C LEU A 127 16.47 5.50 10.02
N ALA A 128 17.28 4.44 10.12
CA ALA A 128 16.79 3.07 10.13
C ALA A 128 15.85 2.80 11.31
N GLU A 129 16.25 3.18 12.54
CA GLU A 129 15.43 3.04 13.74
C GLU A 129 14.13 3.86 13.68
N LEU A 130 14.18 5.09 13.11
CA LEU A 130 13.00 5.92 12.90
C LEU A 130 12.05 5.31 11.87
N CYS A 131 12.55 4.83 10.73
CA CYS A 131 11.74 4.12 9.75
C CYS A 131 11.09 2.86 10.34
N GLU A 132 11.85 2.08 11.09
CA GLU A 132 11.32 0.89 11.77
C GLU A 132 10.21 1.25 12.76
N ALA A 133 10.42 2.25 13.63
CA ALA A 133 9.41 2.71 14.58
C ALA A 133 8.15 3.24 13.88
N ALA A 134 8.30 4.05 12.83
CA ALA A 134 7.18 4.56 12.03
C ALA A 134 6.40 3.45 11.34
N MET A 135 7.09 2.43 10.82
CA MET A 135 6.48 1.36 10.04
C MET A 135 5.88 0.26 10.92
N THR A 136 6.58 -0.18 11.98
CA THR A 136 6.19 -1.38 12.74
C THR A 136 5.25 -1.11 13.91
N VAL A 137 5.40 0.04 14.58
CA VAL A 137 4.53 0.45 15.71
C VAL A 137 3.82 1.77 15.44
N SER A 138 3.92 2.29 14.22
CA SER A 138 3.25 3.52 13.79
C SER A 138 3.59 4.76 14.63
N ASP A 139 4.82 4.86 15.14
CA ASP A 139 5.31 5.96 15.97
C ASP A 139 5.14 7.31 15.25
N ASN A 140 4.42 8.25 15.88
CA ASN A 140 4.06 9.53 15.27
C ASN A 140 5.24 10.50 15.22
N THR A 141 6.00 10.60 16.27
CA THR A 141 7.21 11.44 16.31
C THR A 141 8.22 10.93 15.28
N ALA A 142 8.43 9.61 15.17
CA ALA A 142 9.28 9.06 14.12
C ALA A 142 8.77 9.46 12.73
N GLY A 143 7.46 9.40 12.48
CA GLY A 143 6.86 9.88 11.23
C GLY A 143 7.17 11.34 10.94
N ASN A 144 7.03 12.22 11.92
CA ASN A 144 7.34 13.66 11.80
C ASN A 144 8.83 13.91 11.55
N LEU A 145 9.71 13.22 12.25
CA LEU A 145 11.15 13.33 12.06
C LEU A 145 11.56 12.87 10.66
N LEU A 146 10.99 11.78 10.13
CA LEU A 146 11.20 11.35 8.74
C LEU A 146 10.73 12.41 7.75
N LEU A 147 9.55 13.02 7.95
CA LEU A 147 9.06 14.11 7.11
C LEU A 147 10.02 15.29 7.12
N ALA A 148 10.49 15.71 8.30
CA ALA A 148 11.41 16.84 8.42
C ALA A 148 12.70 16.65 7.60
N THR A 149 13.21 15.40 7.50
CA THR A 149 14.44 15.12 6.74
C THR A 149 14.28 15.17 5.23
N GLN A 150 13.05 15.22 4.73
CA GLN A 150 12.76 15.18 3.28
C GLN A 150 11.92 16.37 2.79
N GLY A 151 11.94 17.49 3.53
CA GLY A 151 11.21 18.72 3.14
C GLY A 151 9.75 18.76 3.62
N GLY A 152 9.42 18.02 4.68
CA GLY A 152 8.11 18.03 5.30
C GLY A 152 7.00 17.40 4.44
N PRO A 153 5.73 17.74 4.71
CA PRO A 153 4.59 17.25 3.94
C PRO A 153 4.69 17.48 2.43
N THR A 154 5.24 18.65 2.05
CA THR A 154 5.46 19.00 0.63
C THR A 154 6.47 18.05 -0.03
N GLY A 155 7.53 17.68 0.67
CA GLY A 155 8.54 16.74 0.18
C GLY A 155 7.96 15.35 -0.04
N LEU A 156 7.12 14.85 0.88
CA LEU A 156 6.42 13.59 0.70
C LEU A 156 5.48 13.65 -0.53
N THR A 157 4.74 14.76 -0.68
CA THR A 157 3.87 14.96 -1.85
C THR A 157 4.68 14.97 -3.15
N ALA A 158 5.85 15.61 -3.16
CA ALA A 158 6.75 15.61 -4.33
C ALA A 158 7.27 14.19 -4.64
N TYR A 159 7.62 13.43 -3.62
CA TYR A 159 8.02 12.03 -3.80
C TYR A 159 6.89 11.17 -4.40
N ALA A 160 5.66 11.32 -3.91
CA ALA A 160 4.52 10.63 -4.52
C ALA A 160 4.37 11.02 -6.02
N ARG A 161 4.57 12.28 -6.39
CA ARG A 161 4.57 12.71 -7.81
C ARG A 161 5.67 12.03 -8.62
N SER A 162 6.85 11.81 -8.06
CA SER A 162 7.94 11.10 -8.76
C SER A 162 7.62 9.62 -9.02
N LEU A 163 6.73 9.02 -8.23
CA LEU A 163 6.17 7.67 -8.46
C LEU A 163 5.04 7.64 -9.52
N GLY A 164 4.67 8.81 -10.08
CA GLY A 164 3.54 8.94 -11.02
C GLY A 164 2.18 9.17 -10.34
N ASP A 165 2.13 9.29 -9.03
CA ASP A 165 0.90 9.53 -8.28
C ASP A 165 0.53 11.02 -8.28
N ALA A 166 -0.43 11.41 -9.09
CA ALA A 166 -0.96 12.77 -9.16
C ALA A 166 -1.99 13.11 -8.07
N VAL A 167 -2.37 12.14 -7.24
CA VAL A 167 -3.51 12.24 -6.32
C VAL A 167 -3.09 12.47 -4.88
N THR A 168 -2.22 11.61 -4.34
CA THR A 168 -1.79 11.66 -2.94
C THR A 168 -1.19 13.00 -2.57
N ARG A 169 -1.60 13.54 -1.44
CA ARG A 169 -1.04 14.78 -0.89
C ARG A 169 -0.99 14.71 0.64
N LEU A 170 0.06 15.22 1.19
CA LEU A 170 0.22 15.48 2.61
C LEU A 170 0.37 16.99 2.80
N ASP A 171 -0.30 17.52 3.80
CA ASP A 171 -0.36 18.98 4.06
C ASP A 171 0.01 19.30 5.50
N ARG A 172 -0.19 18.35 6.41
CA ARG A 172 0.03 18.50 7.85
C ARG A 172 0.94 17.38 8.36
N ILE A 173 1.34 17.48 9.61
CA ILE A 173 2.12 16.46 10.32
C ILE A 173 1.25 15.74 11.35
N GLU A 174 1.80 14.77 12.06
CA GLU A 174 1.13 14.13 13.19
C GLU A 174 1.09 15.09 14.40
N PRO A 175 -0.03 15.15 15.14
CA PRO A 175 -1.25 14.32 14.99
C PRO A 175 -2.34 14.95 14.10
N GLU A 176 -2.21 16.19 13.64
CA GLU A 176 -3.27 17.00 13.00
C GLU A 176 -3.77 16.38 11.67
N LEU A 177 -2.90 15.63 10.97
CA LEU A 177 -3.27 14.94 9.72
C LEU A 177 -4.37 13.87 9.91
N ASN A 178 -4.67 13.47 11.16
CA ASN A 178 -5.67 12.44 11.48
C ASN A 178 -7.09 12.98 11.70
N GLU A 179 -7.32 14.27 11.52
CA GLU A 179 -8.63 14.93 11.73
C GLU A 179 -9.75 14.35 10.85
N ALA A 180 -9.42 13.88 9.66
CA ALA A 180 -10.30 13.14 8.76
C ALA A 180 -11.66 13.83 8.49
N ARG A 181 -11.69 15.15 8.26
CA ARG A 181 -12.94 15.89 7.98
C ARG A 181 -13.52 15.44 6.63
N PRO A 182 -14.84 15.16 6.57
CA PRO A 182 -15.50 14.89 5.31
C PRO A 182 -15.33 16.05 4.31
N GLY A 183 -14.98 15.72 3.07
CA GLY A 183 -14.74 16.71 2.02
C GLY A 183 -13.38 17.43 2.07
N ASP A 184 -12.62 17.32 3.14
CA ASP A 184 -11.27 17.88 3.21
C ASP A 184 -10.32 17.08 2.30
N ARG A 185 -9.62 17.78 1.43
CA ARG A 185 -8.65 17.17 0.51
C ARG A 185 -7.24 17.05 1.08
N ARG A 186 -6.96 17.71 2.23
CA ARG A 186 -5.65 17.63 2.89
C ARG A 186 -5.42 16.21 3.41
N ASP A 187 -4.18 15.76 3.36
CA ASP A 187 -3.71 14.50 3.92
C ASP A 187 -4.46 13.28 3.37
N THR A 188 -4.82 13.32 2.08
CA THR A 188 -5.62 12.28 1.43
C THR A 188 -4.89 11.58 0.30
N THR A 189 -5.31 10.36 0.05
CA THR A 189 -5.00 9.55 -1.13
C THR A 189 -6.29 8.97 -1.70
N THR A 190 -6.17 8.11 -2.72
CA THR A 190 -7.22 7.19 -3.15
C THR A 190 -6.73 5.74 -3.00
N PRO A 191 -7.63 4.76 -2.83
CA PRO A 191 -7.22 3.35 -2.81
C PRO A 191 -6.38 2.97 -4.02
N ALA A 192 -6.74 3.41 -5.22
CA ALA A 192 -6.01 3.12 -6.45
C ALA A 192 -4.61 3.76 -6.48
N ALA A 193 -4.48 5.02 -6.02
CA ALA A 193 -3.19 5.70 -5.99
C ALA A 193 -2.23 5.05 -5.00
N MET A 194 -2.70 4.73 -3.78
CA MET A 194 -1.86 4.07 -2.78
C MET A 194 -1.49 2.64 -3.20
N LEU A 195 -2.39 1.90 -3.85
CA LEU A 195 -2.09 0.60 -4.43
C LEU A 195 -0.98 0.72 -5.48
N ALA A 196 -1.04 1.72 -6.37
CA ALA A 196 -0.02 1.96 -7.38
C ALA A 196 1.34 2.31 -6.75
N ASN A 197 1.35 3.16 -5.72
CA ASN A 197 2.56 3.48 -4.95
C ASN A 197 3.16 2.21 -4.32
N LEU A 198 2.35 1.41 -3.64
CA LEU A 198 2.82 0.18 -2.99
C LEU A 198 3.37 -0.83 -4.01
N ARG A 199 2.73 -0.95 -5.19
CA ARG A 199 3.23 -1.77 -6.30
C ARG A 199 4.61 -1.30 -6.76
N ALA A 200 4.77 -0.01 -7.05
CA ALA A 200 6.03 0.56 -7.50
C ALA A 200 7.17 0.36 -6.47
N LEU A 201 6.86 0.55 -5.19
CA LEU A 201 7.81 0.50 -4.08
C LEU A 201 8.21 -0.92 -3.65
N ALA A 202 7.25 -1.85 -3.62
CA ALA A 202 7.48 -3.19 -3.08
C ALA A 202 7.77 -4.25 -4.15
N LEU A 203 7.27 -4.08 -5.39
CA LEU A 203 7.34 -5.11 -6.43
C LEU A 203 8.02 -4.67 -7.72
N GLU A 204 8.15 -3.35 -7.97
CA GLU A 204 8.76 -2.81 -9.18
C GLU A 204 10.11 -2.13 -8.89
N ASN A 205 10.56 -1.25 -9.77
CA ASN A 205 11.91 -0.71 -9.76
C ASN A 205 12.04 0.72 -9.20
N ALA A 206 11.04 1.18 -8.41
CA ALA A 206 11.13 2.49 -7.75
C ALA A 206 12.22 2.54 -6.66
N LEU A 207 12.62 1.40 -6.14
CA LEU A 207 13.72 1.23 -5.18
C LEU A 207 14.71 0.16 -5.67
N SER A 208 15.96 0.21 -5.20
CA SER A 208 16.92 -0.86 -5.40
C SER A 208 16.44 -2.18 -4.77
N ALA A 209 17.00 -3.32 -5.16
CA ALA A 209 16.65 -4.60 -4.57
C ALA A 209 16.90 -4.64 -3.05
N ALA A 210 17.97 -3.99 -2.56
CA ALA A 210 18.30 -3.91 -1.14
C ALA A 210 17.26 -3.06 -0.38
N SER A 211 16.88 -1.92 -0.92
CA SER A 211 15.88 -1.03 -0.33
C SER A 211 14.48 -1.63 -0.36
N ARG A 212 14.09 -2.34 -1.43
CA ARG A 212 12.84 -3.11 -1.45
C ARG A 212 12.81 -4.19 -0.36
N ALA A 213 13.87 -4.95 -0.23
CA ALA A 213 13.98 -5.96 0.83
C ALA A 213 13.91 -5.35 2.23
N GLN A 214 14.47 -4.14 2.42
CA GLN A 214 14.35 -3.42 3.69
C GLN A 214 12.93 -2.94 3.95
N LEU A 215 12.25 -2.36 2.95
CA LEU A 215 10.85 -1.95 3.04
C LEU A 215 9.94 -3.13 3.36
N GLU A 216 10.16 -4.27 2.69
CA GLU A 216 9.43 -5.51 2.95
C GLU A 216 9.61 -5.99 4.39
N ARG A 217 10.84 -5.97 4.94
CA ARG A 217 11.08 -6.33 6.36
C ARG A 217 10.26 -5.46 7.30
N TRP A 218 10.21 -4.15 7.08
CA TRP A 218 9.41 -3.25 7.92
C TRP A 218 7.91 -3.50 7.78
N LEU A 219 7.40 -3.73 6.56
CA LEU A 219 5.99 -4.06 6.32
C LEU A 219 5.59 -5.36 7.01
N VAL A 220 6.40 -6.42 6.87
CA VAL A 220 6.15 -7.72 7.51
C VAL A 220 6.25 -7.61 9.03
N GLY A 221 7.16 -6.78 9.54
CA GLY A 221 7.36 -6.50 10.95
C GLY A 221 6.28 -5.63 11.62
N ASN A 222 5.26 -5.17 10.87
CA ASN A 222 4.17 -4.37 11.43
C ASN A 222 3.42 -5.13 12.53
N LYS A 223 3.22 -4.46 13.67
CA LYS A 223 2.54 -4.98 14.88
C LYS A 223 1.14 -4.40 15.06
N THR A 224 0.72 -3.49 14.19
CA THR A 224 -0.57 -2.79 14.32
C THR A 224 -1.66 -3.36 13.41
N GLY A 225 -1.31 -4.33 12.55
CA GLY A 225 -2.19 -4.94 11.56
C GLY A 225 -2.85 -6.27 11.95
N ASP A 226 -2.47 -6.87 13.08
CA ASP A 226 -2.84 -8.25 13.44
C ASP A 226 -4.35 -8.49 13.51
N THR A 227 -5.15 -7.46 13.82
CA THR A 227 -6.62 -7.55 13.88
C THR A 227 -7.32 -7.07 12.61
N ARG A 228 -6.56 -6.63 11.59
CA ARG A 228 -7.08 -6.08 10.32
C ARG A 228 -6.88 -7.07 9.17
N LEU A 229 -6.26 -6.66 8.08
CA LEU A 229 -6.05 -7.50 6.88
C LEU A 229 -5.51 -8.89 7.25
N ARG A 230 -4.49 -8.95 8.11
CA ARG A 230 -3.85 -10.19 8.54
C ARG A 230 -4.83 -11.20 9.13
N ALA A 231 -5.78 -10.75 9.97
CA ALA A 231 -6.78 -11.61 10.61
C ALA A 231 -7.76 -12.24 9.61
N GLY A 232 -7.83 -11.76 8.39
CA GLY A 232 -8.70 -12.27 7.34
C GLY A 232 -8.07 -13.36 6.48
N LEU A 233 -6.75 -13.56 6.56
CA LEU A 233 -6.04 -14.40 5.62
C LEU A 233 -5.86 -15.84 6.10
N PRO A 234 -5.75 -16.81 5.18
CA PRO A 234 -5.45 -18.18 5.52
C PRO A 234 -4.10 -18.32 6.23
N ALA A 235 -3.98 -19.32 7.09
CA ALA A 235 -2.72 -19.68 7.72
C ALA A 235 -1.65 -19.97 6.66
N GLY A 236 -0.42 -19.57 6.93
CA GLY A 236 0.74 -19.76 6.03
C GLY A 236 0.93 -18.66 4.98
N TRP A 237 -0.02 -17.71 4.85
CA TRP A 237 0.23 -16.54 4.00
C TRP A 237 1.14 -15.55 4.71
N ARG A 238 2.17 -15.10 4.03
CA ARG A 238 3.00 -14.00 4.52
C ARG A 238 2.35 -12.68 4.13
N VAL A 239 2.36 -11.72 5.06
CA VAL A 239 1.72 -10.41 4.90
C VAL A 239 2.67 -9.33 5.35
N GLY A 240 2.75 -8.27 4.55
CA GLY A 240 3.37 -7.02 4.93
C GLY A 240 2.36 -5.90 4.77
N ASP A 241 2.14 -5.08 5.80
CA ASP A 241 1.12 -4.04 5.77
C ASP A 241 1.53 -2.79 6.53
N LYS A 242 0.83 -1.68 6.24
CA LYS A 242 0.87 -0.44 7.02
C LYS A 242 -0.54 0.03 7.32
N THR A 243 -0.84 0.16 8.61
CA THR A 243 -2.15 0.63 9.07
C THR A 243 -2.23 2.15 9.18
N GLY A 244 -3.46 2.66 9.19
CA GLY A 244 -3.80 4.04 9.53
C GLY A 244 -5.03 4.11 10.42
N SER A 245 -5.08 5.06 11.34
CA SER A 245 -6.26 5.33 12.18
C SER A 245 -6.39 6.82 12.42
N GLY A 246 -7.61 7.33 12.42
CA GLY A 246 -7.91 8.73 12.63
C GLY A 246 -9.30 8.93 13.20
N GLU A 247 -9.72 10.18 13.26
CA GLU A 247 -11.06 10.56 13.70
C GLU A 247 -12.15 10.01 12.76
N ARG A 248 -13.41 10.19 13.15
CA ARG A 248 -14.61 9.87 12.36
C ARG A 248 -14.66 8.41 11.88
N GLY A 249 -14.14 7.49 12.70
CA GLY A 249 -14.10 6.07 12.40
C GLY A 249 -13.08 5.69 11.31
N THR A 250 -12.14 6.57 10.98
CA THR A 250 -11.13 6.28 9.96
C THR A 250 -10.25 5.11 10.41
N THR A 251 -10.21 4.07 9.57
CA THR A 251 -9.44 2.84 9.81
C THR A 251 -8.99 2.29 8.48
N ASN A 252 -7.68 2.28 8.26
CA ASN A 252 -7.05 1.96 6.98
C ASN A 252 -6.06 0.81 7.13
N ASP A 253 -5.85 0.08 6.04
CA ASP A 253 -4.77 -0.90 5.95
C ASP A 253 -4.36 -1.07 4.49
N VAL A 254 -3.06 -0.99 4.22
CA VAL A 254 -2.50 -1.17 2.88
C VAL A 254 -1.38 -2.19 2.94
N GLY A 255 -1.40 -3.18 2.07
CA GLY A 255 -0.46 -4.28 2.20
C GLY A 255 -0.24 -5.12 0.96
N VAL A 256 0.75 -5.98 1.06
CA VAL A 256 1.09 -7.03 0.10
C VAL A 256 0.90 -8.37 0.78
N PHE A 257 0.18 -9.26 0.11
CA PHE A 257 0.04 -10.66 0.49
C PHE A 257 0.96 -11.50 -0.39
N TRP A 258 1.69 -12.40 0.22
CA TRP A 258 2.47 -13.43 -0.48
C TRP A 258 1.85 -14.79 -0.15
N PRO A 259 0.84 -15.24 -0.96
CA PRO A 259 0.31 -16.58 -0.83
C PRO A 259 1.39 -17.63 -1.14
N PRO A 260 1.36 -18.81 -0.53
CA PRO A 260 2.25 -19.91 -0.93
C PRO A 260 2.07 -20.23 -2.43
N ASP A 261 3.19 -20.47 -3.13
CA ASP A 261 3.25 -20.91 -4.52
C ASP A 261 2.50 -20.01 -5.53
N ARG A 262 2.31 -18.73 -5.20
CA ARG A 262 1.59 -17.77 -6.03
C ARG A 262 2.29 -16.40 -6.01
N ALA A 263 2.13 -15.66 -7.12
CA ALA A 263 2.56 -14.26 -7.20
C ALA A 263 1.82 -13.38 -6.16
N PRO A 264 2.45 -12.28 -5.72
CA PRO A 264 1.90 -11.38 -4.70
C PRO A 264 0.55 -10.77 -5.09
N VAL A 265 -0.23 -10.38 -4.09
CA VAL A 265 -1.46 -9.60 -4.24
C VAL A 265 -1.32 -8.31 -3.46
N ILE A 266 -1.66 -7.18 -4.08
CA ILE A 266 -1.62 -5.87 -3.43
C ILE A 266 -3.04 -5.47 -3.06
N VAL A 267 -3.20 -4.96 -1.84
CA VAL A 267 -4.50 -4.54 -1.31
C VAL A 267 -4.36 -3.17 -0.64
N SER A 268 -5.29 -2.29 -0.91
CA SER A 268 -5.37 -0.95 -0.31
C SER A 268 -6.79 -0.70 0.16
N ILE A 269 -7.00 -0.53 1.48
CA ILE A 269 -8.31 -0.37 2.11
C ILE A 269 -8.35 0.89 2.95
N TYR A 270 -9.40 1.67 2.75
CA TYR A 270 -9.70 2.88 3.48
C TYR A 270 -11.16 2.87 3.94
N LEU A 271 -11.37 2.95 5.23
CA LEU A 271 -12.70 3.10 5.85
C LEU A 271 -12.76 4.43 6.60
N THR A 272 -13.84 5.20 6.42
CA THR A 272 -14.07 6.46 7.13
C THR A 272 -15.57 6.75 7.28
N GLU A 273 -15.90 7.79 8.03
CA GLU A 273 -17.28 8.28 8.18
C GLU A 273 -18.24 7.22 8.76
N THR A 274 -17.74 6.39 9.68
CA THR A 274 -18.55 5.41 10.43
C THR A 274 -18.49 5.67 11.92
N THR A 275 -19.58 5.37 12.62
CA THR A 275 -19.69 5.42 14.08
C THR A 275 -19.43 4.07 14.75
N ALA A 276 -19.09 3.04 13.96
CA ALA A 276 -18.82 1.70 14.47
C ALA A 276 -17.62 1.67 15.41
N ALA A 277 -17.67 0.84 16.44
CA ALA A 277 -16.57 0.61 17.37
C ALA A 277 -15.31 0.09 16.68
N LEU A 278 -14.14 0.30 17.28
CA LEU A 278 -12.85 -0.05 16.70
C LEU A 278 -12.75 -1.53 16.32
N GLU A 279 -13.23 -2.42 17.19
CA GLU A 279 -13.23 -3.87 16.97
C GLU A 279 -14.00 -4.25 15.70
N ARG A 280 -15.17 -3.62 15.50
CA ARG A 280 -16.01 -3.84 14.31
C ARG A 280 -15.33 -3.30 13.05
N ARG A 281 -14.69 -2.14 13.13
CA ARG A 281 -13.92 -1.57 12.02
C ARG A 281 -12.73 -2.46 11.62
N ASN A 282 -11.98 -2.97 12.61
CA ASN A 282 -10.90 -3.92 12.36
C ASN A 282 -11.43 -5.23 11.73
N ALA A 283 -12.52 -5.78 12.25
CA ALA A 283 -13.18 -6.98 11.71
C ALA A 283 -13.65 -6.77 10.26
N THR A 284 -14.07 -5.55 9.91
CA THR A 284 -14.42 -5.16 8.54
C THR A 284 -13.24 -5.27 7.59
N LEU A 285 -12.07 -4.75 7.97
CA LEU A 285 -10.86 -4.88 7.15
C LEU A 285 -10.42 -6.34 7.03
N ALA A 286 -10.55 -7.12 8.10
CA ALA A 286 -10.32 -8.57 8.06
C ALA A 286 -11.31 -9.29 7.12
N ALA A 287 -12.58 -8.86 7.07
CA ALA A 287 -13.57 -9.42 6.14
C ALA A 287 -13.19 -9.15 4.67
N VAL A 288 -12.67 -7.94 4.37
CA VAL A 288 -12.13 -7.64 3.03
C VAL A 288 -10.95 -8.56 2.71
N GLY A 289 -10.02 -8.76 3.65
CA GLY A 289 -8.90 -9.71 3.48
C GLY A 289 -9.38 -11.12 3.15
N ARG A 290 -10.42 -11.63 3.86
CA ARG A 290 -11.03 -12.94 3.58
C ARG A 290 -11.67 -13.01 2.18
N ALA A 291 -12.40 -11.98 1.79
CA ALA A 291 -13.02 -11.91 0.46
C ALA A 291 -11.95 -11.97 -0.63
N VAL A 292 -10.87 -11.21 -0.49
CA VAL A 292 -9.73 -11.24 -1.43
C VAL A 292 -9.12 -12.64 -1.47
N ALA A 293 -8.82 -13.25 -0.33
CA ALA A 293 -8.23 -14.59 -0.29
C ALA A 293 -9.16 -15.65 -0.91
N SER A 294 -10.48 -15.50 -0.77
CA SER A 294 -11.47 -16.41 -1.37
C SER A 294 -11.56 -16.27 -2.88
N ALA A 295 -11.47 -15.04 -3.41
CA ALA A 295 -11.53 -14.77 -4.85
C ALA A 295 -10.27 -15.22 -5.61
N LEU A 296 -9.18 -15.55 -4.92
CA LEU A 296 -7.91 -16.02 -5.49
C LEU A 296 -7.84 -17.56 -5.62
N ARG A 297 -8.83 -18.28 -5.11
CA ARG A 297 -8.93 -19.74 -5.19
C ARG A 297 -9.62 -20.16 -6.48
#